data_21ef336fec7d5bc059b7c9d5171841ea
#
_entry.id   21ef336fec7d5bc059b7c9d5171841ea
#
_cell.length_a   1.000
_cell.length_b   1.000
_cell.length_c   1.000
_cell.angle_alpha   90.00
_cell.angle_beta   90.00
_cell.angle_gamma   90.00
#
_symmetry.space_group_name_H-M   'P 1'
#
loop_
_entity.id
_entity.type
_entity.pdbx_description
1 polymer ?
#
loop_
_entity_poly.entity_id
_entity_poly.type
_entity_poly.pdbx_seq_one_letter_code
_entity_poly.pdbx_strand_id
1 'polypeptide(L)'
;MILAPFLIRFNQPLAAWLFGRVKRLPDQSAPTPQGLGEQGHVVICGFGRTGQTVARFLESEGVDFVALDMDPSIVREARLAGQPVYFGDSSDASMLENVGLERARLLIISHDDRPAALKTLRHAVQLKAGIPAVVRTRDEGSVAELVAAGASEVIPETLEASMILTSHALQALGVPLYRVTRQLQEQRTGHYQVLRELFRGSLDSIQDPRSAGEQERLHAVVLSKGSPAIGQRLAQLDTEGDQVSVTALVRDEQRQRYPEADTEVQADDVLVLLGTQDNLERVERRLTGGGRSTSED
;
A
#
# COMPACT_ATOMS: atom_id res chain seq x y z
N MET A 1 -9.32 -5.27 66.60
CA MET A 1 -9.74 -5.33 65.20
C MET A 1 -10.98 -4.45 64.92
N ILE A 2 -10.91 -3.11 65.11
CA ILE A 2 -12.11 -2.22 64.96
C ILE A 2 -11.82 -1.01 64.05
N LEU A 3 -10.67 -0.96 63.37
CA LEU A 3 -10.28 0.19 62.54
C LEU A 3 -10.58 0.03 61.01
N ALA A 4 -10.90 -1.18 60.56
CA ALA A 4 -11.15 -1.45 59.12
C ALA A 4 -12.38 -0.74 58.56
N PRO A 5 -13.55 -0.65 59.22
CA PRO A 5 -14.72 0.03 58.67
C PRO A 5 -14.53 1.55 58.53
N PHE A 6 -13.72 2.15 59.40
CA PHE A 6 -13.44 3.60 59.34
C PHE A 6 -12.53 3.97 58.16
N LEU A 7 -11.55 3.13 57.86
CA LEU A 7 -10.66 3.35 56.71
C LEU A 7 -11.40 3.24 55.35
N ILE A 8 -12.37 2.34 55.27
CA ILE A 8 -13.17 2.18 54.03
C ILE A 8 -14.12 3.39 53.84
N ARG A 9 -14.70 3.91 54.92
CA ARG A 9 -15.67 5.02 54.81
C ARG A 9 -15.01 6.38 54.53
N PHE A 10 -13.74 6.57 54.89
CA PHE A 10 -12.98 7.80 54.66
C PHE A 10 -12.02 7.72 53.46
N ASN A 11 -11.94 6.60 52.78
CA ASN A 11 -11.04 6.43 51.66
C ASN A 11 -11.40 7.34 50.45
N GLN A 12 -12.68 7.55 50.18
CA GLN A 12 -13.11 8.42 49.08
C GLN A 12 -12.78 9.92 49.29
N PRO A 13 -13.08 10.55 50.46
CA PRO A 13 -12.74 11.96 50.66
C PRO A 13 -11.23 12.17 50.85
N LEU A 14 -10.49 11.21 51.42
CA LEU A 14 -9.05 11.31 51.60
C LEU A 14 -8.31 11.15 50.26
N ALA A 15 -8.76 10.24 49.40
CA ALA A 15 -8.26 10.10 48.07
C ALA A 15 -8.56 11.37 47.24
N ALA A 16 -9.76 11.92 47.34
CA ALA A 16 -10.10 13.18 46.68
C ALA A 16 -9.29 14.37 47.16
N TRP A 17 -8.89 14.41 48.44
CA TRP A 17 -8.04 15.46 49.00
C TRP A 17 -6.57 15.29 48.62
N LEU A 18 -6.03 14.07 48.68
CA LEU A 18 -4.65 13.75 48.29
C LEU A 18 -4.43 13.82 46.78
N PHE A 19 -5.39 13.39 45.98
CA PHE A 19 -5.30 13.36 44.51
C PHE A 19 -6.10 14.49 43.82
N GLY A 20 -6.80 15.35 44.59
CA GLY A 20 -7.61 16.46 44.09
C GLY A 20 -6.83 17.57 43.38
N ARG A 21 -5.49 17.44 43.28
CA ARG A 21 -4.63 18.28 42.43
C ARG A 21 -4.13 17.58 41.17
N VAL A 22 -4.52 16.33 40.94
CA VAL A 22 -4.40 15.79 39.61
C VAL A 22 -5.42 16.57 38.77
N LYS A 23 -4.93 17.52 38.00
CA LYS A 23 -5.70 18.19 36.92
C LYS A 23 -6.55 17.10 36.29
N ARG A 24 -7.87 17.20 36.45
CA ARG A 24 -8.80 16.32 35.73
C ARG A 24 -8.32 16.36 34.28
N LEU A 25 -7.83 15.21 33.80
CA LEU A 25 -7.64 15.04 32.36
C LEU A 25 -8.95 15.50 31.72
N PRO A 26 -8.91 16.32 30.67
CA PRO A 26 -10.13 16.76 30.01
C PRO A 26 -10.93 15.51 29.71
N ASP A 27 -12.22 15.63 29.96
CA ASP A 27 -13.24 14.60 29.86
C ASP A 27 -12.92 13.60 28.75
N GLN A 28 -12.63 12.34 29.13
CA GLN A 28 -12.21 11.29 28.21
C GLN A 28 -13.39 10.66 27.45
N SER A 29 -14.59 11.17 27.66
CA SER A 29 -15.69 10.88 26.75
C SER A 29 -15.26 11.35 25.36
N ALA A 30 -15.10 10.42 24.43
CA ALA A 30 -14.82 10.75 23.05
C ALA A 30 -15.89 11.75 22.60
N PRO A 31 -15.55 13.03 22.38
CA PRO A 31 -16.53 13.96 21.84
C PRO A 31 -16.90 13.37 20.48
N THR A 32 -18.18 13.27 20.22
CA THR A 32 -18.67 13.00 18.85
C THR A 32 -17.90 13.97 17.96
N PRO A 33 -17.12 13.50 16.97
CA PRO A 33 -16.28 14.37 16.16
C PRO A 33 -17.16 15.43 15.51
N GLN A 34 -17.16 16.66 16.09
CA GLN A 34 -17.86 17.79 15.54
C GLN A 34 -16.96 18.36 14.45
N GLY A 35 -17.42 18.33 13.21
CA GLY A 35 -16.70 18.92 12.07
C GLY A 35 -16.07 17.93 11.09
N LEU A 36 -16.37 16.63 11.19
CA LEU A 36 -16.03 15.70 10.10
C LEU A 36 -16.87 16.06 8.88
N GLY A 37 -16.20 16.27 7.74
CA GLY A 37 -16.84 16.72 6.50
C GLY A 37 -18.01 15.82 6.06
N GLU A 38 -18.89 16.34 5.26
CA GLU A 38 -20.06 15.64 4.71
C GLU A 38 -19.69 14.37 3.90
N GLN A 39 -18.43 14.25 3.47
CA GLN A 39 -17.93 13.15 2.63
C GLN A 39 -17.54 11.87 3.39
N GLY A 40 -17.73 11.84 4.72
CA GLY A 40 -17.30 10.73 5.57
C GLY A 40 -15.79 10.79 5.87
N HIS A 41 -15.37 10.08 6.89
CA HIS A 41 -13.98 10.04 7.38
C HIS A 41 -13.44 8.60 7.41
N VAL A 42 -12.16 8.47 7.72
CA VAL A 42 -11.49 7.18 7.96
C VAL A 42 -11.38 6.95 9.46
N VAL A 43 -11.72 5.75 9.93
CA VAL A 43 -11.48 5.34 11.32
C VAL A 43 -10.22 4.50 11.37
N ILE A 44 -9.25 4.88 12.22
CA ILE A 44 -7.98 4.18 12.42
C ILE A 44 -7.98 3.56 13.82
N CYS A 45 -7.90 2.25 13.91
CA CYS A 45 -7.74 1.49 15.14
C CYS A 45 -6.26 1.17 15.38
N GLY A 46 -5.67 1.83 16.41
CA GLY A 46 -4.24 1.85 16.69
C GLY A 46 -3.55 3.08 16.08
N PHE A 47 -2.88 3.88 16.92
CA PHE A 47 -2.14 5.07 16.50
C PHE A 47 -0.64 4.96 16.80
N GLY A 48 -0.11 3.74 16.78
CA GLY A 48 1.31 3.45 16.81
C GLY A 48 2.00 3.87 15.49
N ARG A 49 3.21 3.40 15.24
CA ARG A 49 4.02 3.78 14.05
C ARG A 49 3.27 3.65 12.72
N THR A 50 2.57 2.55 12.53
CA THR A 50 1.79 2.30 11.31
C THR A 50 0.60 3.25 11.19
N GLY A 51 -0.21 3.41 12.27
CA GLY A 51 -1.35 4.32 12.28
C GLY A 51 -0.94 5.77 12.04
N GLN A 52 0.14 6.24 12.66
CA GLN A 52 0.69 7.59 12.45
C GLN A 52 1.16 7.80 11.00
N THR A 53 1.78 6.79 10.40
CA THR A 53 2.21 6.86 8.99
C THR A 53 1.01 6.97 8.07
N VAL A 54 0.00 6.14 8.27
CA VAL A 54 -1.26 6.19 7.49
C VAL A 54 -1.93 7.54 7.65
N ALA A 55 -2.09 8.03 8.89
CA ALA A 55 -2.70 9.32 9.19
C ALA A 55 -2.03 10.48 8.44
N ARG A 56 -0.69 10.52 8.43
CA ARG A 56 0.09 11.55 7.72
C ARG A 56 -0.19 11.54 6.22
N PHE A 57 -0.31 10.36 5.60
CA PHE A 57 -0.65 10.28 4.18
C PHE A 57 -2.11 10.70 3.91
N LEU A 58 -3.05 10.32 4.78
CA LEU A 58 -4.44 10.79 4.67
C LEU A 58 -4.53 12.31 4.75
N GLU A 59 -3.80 12.92 5.68
CA GLU A 59 -3.73 14.39 5.80
C GLU A 59 -3.15 15.04 4.55
N SER A 60 -2.08 14.49 3.97
CA SER A 60 -1.49 15.04 2.74
C SER A 60 -2.45 15.02 1.55
N GLU A 61 -3.41 14.10 1.55
CA GLU A 61 -4.47 13.98 0.53
C GLU A 61 -5.78 14.70 0.94
N GLY A 62 -5.78 15.44 2.05
CA GLY A 62 -6.96 16.15 2.54
C GLY A 62 -8.10 15.21 2.98
N VAL A 63 -7.76 14.00 3.42
CA VAL A 63 -8.72 12.98 3.86
C VAL A 63 -8.86 13.05 5.37
N ASP A 64 -10.07 13.35 5.84
CA ASP A 64 -10.38 13.39 7.28
C ASP A 64 -10.29 11.99 7.89
N PHE A 65 -9.73 11.91 9.09
CA PHE A 65 -9.68 10.67 9.87
C PHE A 65 -9.95 10.92 11.35
N VAL A 66 -10.27 9.85 12.06
CA VAL A 66 -10.32 9.77 13.52
C VAL A 66 -9.61 8.49 13.96
N ALA A 67 -8.81 8.56 15.01
CA ALA A 67 -8.10 7.39 15.49
C ALA A 67 -8.45 7.03 16.95
N LEU A 68 -8.40 5.73 17.25
CA LEU A 68 -8.48 5.16 18.59
C LEU A 68 -7.16 4.50 18.96
N ASP A 69 -6.68 4.74 20.17
CA ASP A 69 -5.53 4.02 20.72
C ASP A 69 -5.72 3.77 22.22
N MET A 70 -5.18 2.66 22.72
CA MET A 70 -5.23 2.27 24.13
C MET A 70 -4.05 2.81 24.94
N ASP A 71 -3.02 3.36 24.28
CA ASP A 71 -1.88 3.96 24.96
C ASP A 71 -2.17 5.45 25.28
N PRO A 72 -2.38 5.83 26.55
CA PRO A 72 -2.68 7.20 26.90
C PRO A 72 -1.52 8.16 26.62
N SER A 73 -0.29 7.68 26.47
CA SER A 73 0.86 8.53 26.12
C SER A 73 0.81 8.90 24.64
N ILE A 74 0.54 7.95 23.75
CA ILE A 74 0.34 8.17 22.33
C ILE A 74 -0.83 9.14 22.10
N VAL A 75 -1.97 8.89 22.73
CA VAL A 75 -3.15 9.76 22.62
C VAL A 75 -2.84 11.18 23.05
N ARG A 76 -2.16 11.36 24.18
CA ARG A 76 -1.81 12.68 24.69
C ARG A 76 -0.88 13.44 23.73
N GLU A 77 0.16 12.79 23.26
CA GLU A 77 1.12 13.39 22.31
C GLU A 77 0.44 13.76 20.98
N ALA A 78 -0.36 12.87 20.43
CA ALA A 78 -1.10 13.11 19.20
C ALA A 78 -2.09 14.29 19.34
N ARG A 79 -2.82 14.37 20.47
CA ARG A 79 -3.74 15.49 20.72
C ARG A 79 -3.02 16.81 20.94
N LEU A 80 -1.84 16.82 21.56
CA LEU A 80 -1.00 18.01 21.65
C LEU A 80 -0.52 18.48 20.28
N ALA A 81 -0.34 17.56 19.35
CA ALA A 81 -0.03 17.86 17.94
C ALA A 81 -1.27 18.25 17.11
N GLY A 82 -2.46 18.33 17.71
CA GLY A 82 -3.70 18.67 17.01
C GLY A 82 -4.39 17.52 16.28
N GLN A 83 -3.90 16.28 16.46
CA GLN A 83 -4.44 15.11 15.79
C GLN A 83 -5.74 14.62 16.44
N PRO A 84 -6.74 14.16 15.66
CA PRO A 84 -8.03 13.67 16.17
C PRO A 84 -7.91 12.23 16.69
N VAL A 85 -7.12 12.03 17.74
CA VAL A 85 -6.86 10.73 18.36
C VAL A 85 -7.52 10.67 19.73
N TYR A 86 -8.24 9.59 19.99
CA TYR A 86 -8.99 9.38 21.24
C TYR A 86 -8.54 8.11 21.95
N PHE A 87 -8.58 8.15 23.28
CA PHE A 87 -8.32 6.98 24.10
C PHE A 87 -9.53 6.03 24.04
N GLY A 88 -9.29 4.78 23.65
CA GLY A 88 -10.35 3.77 23.62
C GLY A 88 -9.88 2.45 23.05
N ASP A 89 -10.59 1.39 23.46
CA ASP A 89 -10.43 0.05 22.90
C ASP A 89 -11.33 -0.08 21.66
N SER A 90 -10.73 -0.20 20.48
CA SER A 90 -11.45 -0.37 19.23
C SER A 90 -12.25 -1.69 19.15
N SER A 91 -11.97 -2.64 20.05
CA SER A 91 -12.77 -3.86 20.18
C SER A 91 -14.09 -3.64 20.94
N ASP A 92 -14.32 -2.44 21.51
CA ASP A 92 -15.59 -2.06 22.10
C ASP A 92 -16.49 -1.37 21.06
N ALA A 93 -17.71 -1.92 20.86
CA ALA A 93 -18.66 -1.39 19.90
C ALA A 93 -19.02 0.08 20.20
N SER A 94 -19.16 0.45 21.49
CA SER A 94 -19.48 1.81 21.88
C SER A 94 -18.39 2.82 21.48
N MET A 95 -17.13 2.41 21.47
CA MET A 95 -16.02 3.26 21.02
C MET A 95 -16.09 3.48 19.49
N LEU A 96 -16.44 2.46 18.73
CA LEU A 96 -16.63 2.57 17.28
C LEU A 96 -17.83 3.48 16.94
N GLU A 97 -18.92 3.38 17.68
CA GLU A 97 -20.08 4.28 17.56
C GLU A 97 -19.68 5.73 17.85
N ASN A 98 -18.97 5.96 18.96
CA ASN A 98 -18.54 7.28 19.38
C ASN A 98 -17.63 7.99 18.38
N VAL A 99 -16.79 7.25 17.64
CA VAL A 99 -15.97 7.82 16.57
C VAL A 99 -16.72 7.90 15.23
N GLY A 100 -18.00 7.57 15.22
CA GLY A 100 -18.88 7.73 14.06
C GLY A 100 -18.62 6.72 12.95
N LEU A 101 -18.34 5.46 13.28
CA LEU A 101 -18.07 4.41 12.31
C LEU A 101 -19.21 4.25 11.28
N GLU A 102 -20.47 4.48 11.66
CA GLU A 102 -21.63 4.44 10.76
C GLU A 102 -21.48 5.41 9.58
N ARG A 103 -20.83 6.55 9.80
CA ARG A 103 -20.57 7.57 8.76
C ARG A 103 -19.19 7.43 8.11
N ALA A 104 -18.31 6.59 8.66
CA ALA A 104 -16.99 6.38 8.11
C ALA A 104 -17.06 5.71 6.73
N ARG A 105 -16.13 6.05 5.86
CA ARG A 105 -16.00 5.43 4.53
C ARG A 105 -14.99 4.29 4.49
N LEU A 106 -14.14 4.18 5.49
CA LEU A 106 -13.10 3.16 5.60
C LEU A 106 -12.75 2.93 7.07
N LEU A 107 -12.53 1.67 7.43
CA LEU A 107 -11.94 1.25 8.69
C LEU A 107 -10.53 0.73 8.44
N ILE A 108 -9.55 1.19 9.22
CA ILE A 108 -8.17 0.70 9.17
C ILE A 108 -7.81 0.15 10.54
N ILE A 109 -7.40 -1.11 10.61
CA ILE A 109 -6.90 -1.74 11.84
C ILE A 109 -5.39 -1.90 11.69
N SER A 110 -4.64 -1.06 12.39
CA SER A 110 -3.17 -0.94 12.27
C SER A 110 -2.40 -1.62 13.40
N HIS A 111 -3.07 -2.00 14.50
CA HIS A 111 -2.45 -2.74 15.61
C HIS A 111 -2.28 -4.23 15.27
N ASP A 112 -1.42 -4.92 16.03
CA ASP A 112 -1.05 -6.33 15.80
C ASP A 112 -1.76 -7.31 16.77
N ASP A 113 -2.84 -6.88 17.39
CA ASP A 113 -3.66 -7.72 18.27
C ASP A 113 -4.76 -8.40 17.46
N ARG A 114 -4.52 -9.68 17.06
CA ARG A 114 -5.47 -10.46 16.28
C ARG A 114 -6.85 -10.64 16.97
N PRO A 115 -6.94 -11.04 18.26
CA PRO A 115 -8.21 -11.12 18.97
C PRO A 115 -9.00 -9.82 18.95
N ALA A 116 -8.34 -8.68 19.21
CA ALA A 116 -8.97 -7.37 19.17
C ALA A 116 -9.41 -7.02 17.72
N ALA A 117 -8.60 -7.27 16.71
CA ALA A 117 -8.93 -7.04 15.31
C ALA A 117 -10.18 -7.81 14.87
N LEU A 118 -10.27 -9.11 15.21
CA LEU A 118 -11.43 -9.94 14.92
C LEU A 118 -12.71 -9.44 15.59
N LYS A 119 -12.61 -8.94 16.82
CA LYS A 119 -13.74 -8.39 17.56
C LYS A 119 -14.17 -7.04 16.96
N THR A 120 -13.21 -6.17 16.65
CA THR A 120 -13.42 -4.89 15.97
C THR A 120 -14.14 -5.09 14.64
N LEU A 121 -13.68 -6.02 13.80
CA LEU A 121 -14.32 -6.32 12.52
C LEU A 121 -15.77 -6.78 12.67
N ARG A 122 -16.05 -7.70 13.61
CA ARG A 122 -17.42 -8.18 13.86
C ARG A 122 -18.35 -7.05 14.28
N HIS A 123 -17.91 -6.16 15.16
CA HIS A 123 -18.69 -5.00 15.57
C HIS A 123 -18.84 -4.00 14.41
N ALA A 124 -17.79 -3.78 13.61
CA ALA A 124 -17.85 -2.89 12.46
C ALA A 124 -18.88 -3.35 11.43
N VAL A 125 -18.94 -4.65 11.11
CA VAL A 125 -19.95 -5.22 10.20
C VAL A 125 -21.37 -5.10 10.77
N GLN A 126 -21.53 -5.21 12.09
CA GLN A 126 -22.83 -5.03 12.76
C GLN A 126 -23.30 -3.57 12.72
N LEU A 127 -22.40 -2.61 12.95
CA LEU A 127 -22.69 -1.17 12.95
C LEU A 127 -22.89 -0.63 11.54
N LYS A 128 -22.08 -1.09 10.60
CA LYS A 128 -22.16 -0.67 9.19
C LYS A 128 -21.86 -1.85 8.27
N ALA A 129 -22.90 -2.50 7.78
CA ALA A 129 -22.75 -3.56 6.80
C ALA A 129 -22.07 -3.03 5.53
N GLY A 130 -21.03 -3.74 5.08
CA GLY A 130 -20.31 -3.40 3.86
C GLY A 130 -19.31 -2.25 4.00
N ILE A 131 -18.96 -1.80 5.23
CA ILE A 131 -17.84 -0.87 5.40
C ILE A 131 -16.55 -1.52 4.90
N PRO A 132 -15.79 -0.88 3.99
CA PRO A 132 -14.47 -1.36 3.64
C PRO A 132 -13.57 -1.37 4.88
N ALA A 133 -12.88 -2.49 5.12
CA ALA A 133 -11.99 -2.65 6.26
C ALA A 133 -10.62 -3.19 5.81
N VAL A 134 -9.56 -2.42 6.04
CA VAL A 134 -8.17 -2.81 5.77
C VAL A 134 -7.51 -3.16 7.10
N VAL A 135 -6.94 -4.36 7.17
CA VAL A 135 -6.36 -4.89 8.41
C VAL A 135 -4.91 -5.27 8.20
N ARG A 136 -4.04 -4.75 9.06
CA ARG A 136 -2.65 -5.20 9.14
C ARG A 136 -2.57 -6.49 9.98
N THR A 137 -1.79 -7.44 9.53
CA THR A 137 -1.41 -8.63 10.32
C THR A 137 0.09 -8.86 10.20
N ARG A 138 0.69 -9.60 11.15
CA ARG A 138 2.11 -9.90 11.11
C ARG A 138 2.45 -10.88 9.99
N ASP A 139 1.66 -11.93 9.86
CA ASP A 139 1.90 -13.03 8.92
C ASP A 139 0.62 -13.46 8.19
N GLU A 140 0.77 -14.39 7.25
CA GLU A 140 -0.31 -14.90 6.42
C GLU A 140 -1.28 -15.84 7.16
N GLY A 141 -0.87 -16.40 8.30
CA GLY A 141 -1.66 -17.41 9.02
C GLY A 141 -3.02 -16.90 9.52
N SER A 142 -3.17 -15.58 9.66
CA SER A 142 -4.41 -14.96 10.15
C SER A 142 -5.30 -14.41 9.02
N VAL A 143 -4.85 -14.42 7.77
CA VAL A 143 -5.55 -13.77 6.64
C VAL A 143 -6.96 -14.34 6.45
N ALA A 144 -7.10 -15.66 6.36
CA ALA A 144 -8.39 -16.29 6.11
C ALA A 144 -9.42 -15.98 7.22
N GLU A 145 -8.98 -15.95 8.47
CA GLU A 145 -9.85 -15.68 9.63
C GLU A 145 -10.30 -14.20 9.65
N LEU A 146 -9.40 -13.26 9.35
CA LEU A 146 -9.70 -11.84 9.28
C LEU A 146 -10.65 -11.50 8.11
N VAL A 147 -10.44 -12.12 6.95
CA VAL A 147 -11.36 -11.99 5.80
C VAL A 147 -12.75 -12.55 6.15
N ALA A 148 -12.82 -13.74 6.78
CA ALA A 148 -14.08 -14.31 7.22
C ALA A 148 -14.79 -13.45 8.29
N ALA A 149 -14.05 -12.67 9.07
CA ALA A 149 -14.60 -11.72 10.06
C ALA A 149 -15.09 -10.40 9.44
N GLY A 150 -14.88 -10.17 8.14
CA GLY A 150 -15.37 -9.00 7.41
C GLY A 150 -14.28 -8.01 6.97
N ALA A 151 -12.99 -8.37 7.05
CA ALA A 151 -11.95 -7.57 6.44
C ALA A 151 -12.12 -7.58 4.91
N SER A 152 -12.11 -6.40 4.30
CA SER A 152 -12.08 -6.26 2.85
C SER A 152 -10.69 -6.57 2.33
N GLU A 153 -9.67 -6.22 3.08
CA GLU A 153 -8.29 -6.47 2.75
C GLU A 153 -7.45 -6.74 4.00
N VAL A 154 -6.54 -7.71 3.90
CA VAL A 154 -5.60 -8.04 4.97
C VAL A 154 -4.18 -7.93 4.44
N ILE A 155 -3.35 -7.12 5.09
CA ILE A 155 -1.97 -6.83 4.71
C ILE A 155 -1.01 -7.60 5.63
N PRO A 156 -0.41 -8.72 5.18
CA PRO A 156 0.62 -9.43 5.95
C PRO A 156 1.94 -8.66 5.86
N GLU A 157 2.40 -8.11 6.97
CA GLU A 157 3.60 -7.26 7.05
C GLU A 157 4.86 -8.00 6.58
N THR A 158 5.01 -9.26 6.99
CA THR A 158 6.17 -10.08 6.61
C THR A 158 6.23 -10.32 5.10
N LEU A 159 5.10 -10.57 4.46
CA LEU A 159 5.02 -10.77 3.02
C LEU A 159 5.39 -9.49 2.26
N GLU A 160 4.79 -8.34 2.63
CA GLU A 160 5.08 -7.05 2.00
C GLU A 160 6.55 -6.65 2.17
N ALA A 161 7.11 -6.80 3.37
CA ALA A 161 8.52 -6.51 3.62
C ALA A 161 9.43 -7.42 2.78
N SER A 162 9.09 -8.71 2.64
CA SER A 162 9.83 -9.67 1.82
C SER A 162 9.77 -9.32 0.33
N MET A 163 8.62 -8.88 -0.17
CA MET A 163 8.48 -8.42 -1.56
C MET A 163 9.32 -7.17 -1.83
N ILE A 164 9.33 -6.20 -0.91
CA ILE A 164 10.16 -5.00 -1.03
C ILE A 164 11.64 -5.36 -1.02
N LEU A 165 12.08 -6.22 -0.08
CA LEU A 165 13.47 -6.68 -0.01
C LEU A 165 13.89 -7.40 -1.30
N THR A 166 13.04 -8.31 -1.80
CA THR A 166 13.28 -9.03 -3.06
C THR A 166 13.41 -8.07 -4.25
N SER A 167 12.57 -7.04 -4.30
CA SER A 167 12.62 -6.04 -5.37
C SER A 167 13.96 -5.31 -5.39
N HIS A 168 14.43 -4.86 -4.23
CA HIS A 168 15.74 -4.20 -4.12
C HIS A 168 16.91 -5.15 -4.46
N ALA A 169 16.84 -6.41 -4.02
CA ALA A 169 17.86 -7.41 -4.33
C ALA A 169 17.94 -7.68 -5.84
N LEU A 170 16.81 -7.87 -6.51
CA LEU A 170 16.76 -8.11 -7.96
C LEU A 170 17.26 -6.89 -8.75
N GLN A 171 16.92 -5.67 -8.32
CA GLN A 171 17.45 -4.45 -8.94
C GLN A 171 18.96 -4.32 -8.76
N ALA A 172 19.50 -4.64 -7.58
CA ALA A 172 20.92 -4.65 -7.32
C ALA A 172 21.69 -5.69 -8.18
N LEU A 173 21.02 -6.77 -8.57
CA LEU A 173 21.52 -7.78 -9.50
C LEU A 173 21.34 -7.40 -10.98
N GLY A 174 20.87 -6.18 -11.28
CA GLY A 174 20.69 -5.69 -12.65
C GLY A 174 19.44 -6.23 -13.35
N VAL A 175 18.49 -6.84 -12.61
CA VAL A 175 17.22 -7.26 -13.20
C VAL A 175 16.39 -6.00 -13.54
N PRO A 176 15.92 -5.85 -14.78
CA PRO A 176 15.14 -4.69 -15.19
C PRO A 176 13.91 -4.46 -14.31
N LEU A 177 13.66 -3.20 -13.96
CA LEU A 177 12.59 -2.81 -13.04
C LEU A 177 11.22 -3.35 -13.46
N TYR A 178 10.91 -3.35 -14.75
CA TYR A 178 9.63 -3.85 -15.28
C TYR A 178 9.41 -5.35 -14.99
N ARG A 179 10.47 -6.18 -15.02
CA ARG A 179 10.36 -7.60 -14.64
C ARG A 179 10.07 -7.75 -13.16
N VAL A 180 10.77 -6.96 -12.34
CA VAL A 180 10.59 -6.96 -10.89
C VAL A 180 9.15 -6.55 -10.54
N THR A 181 8.66 -5.44 -11.10
CA THR A 181 7.30 -4.95 -10.84
C THR A 181 6.24 -5.95 -11.32
N ARG A 182 6.41 -6.58 -12.48
CA ARG A 182 5.49 -7.61 -12.95
C ARG A 182 5.42 -8.80 -11.99
N GLN A 183 6.56 -9.35 -11.57
CA GLN A 183 6.59 -10.47 -10.62
C GLN A 183 5.92 -10.12 -9.29
N LEU A 184 6.17 -8.91 -8.78
CA LEU A 184 5.54 -8.45 -7.55
C LEU A 184 4.02 -8.27 -7.71
N GLN A 185 3.57 -7.75 -8.86
CA GLN A 185 2.14 -7.64 -9.17
C GLN A 185 1.46 -9.00 -9.28
N GLU A 186 2.08 -9.97 -9.94
CA GLU A 186 1.57 -11.34 -10.02
C GLU A 186 1.43 -11.97 -8.63
N GLN A 187 2.41 -11.79 -7.75
CA GLN A 187 2.34 -12.26 -6.36
C GLN A 187 1.23 -11.55 -5.58
N ARG A 188 1.15 -10.23 -5.66
CA ARG A 188 0.07 -9.45 -5.02
C ARG A 188 -1.31 -9.85 -5.52
N THR A 189 -1.46 -10.05 -6.83
CA THR A 189 -2.73 -10.45 -7.43
C THR A 189 -3.20 -11.83 -6.94
N GLY A 190 -2.29 -12.72 -6.55
CA GLY A 190 -2.61 -13.99 -5.92
C GLY A 190 -3.14 -13.87 -4.49
N HIS A 191 -2.66 -12.88 -3.73
CA HIS A 191 -2.96 -12.74 -2.30
C HIS A 191 -4.05 -11.71 -1.99
N TYR A 192 -4.20 -10.64 -2.77
CA TYR A 192 -5.16 -9.55 -2.51
C TYR A 192 -6.39 -9.64 -3.42
N GLN A 193 -7.38 -10.43 -3.01
CA GLN A 193 -8.61 -10.62 -3.82
C GLN A 193 -9.47 -9.36 -3.93
N VAL A 194 -9.42 -8.48 -2.97
CA VAL A 194 -10.33 -7.34 -2.85
C VAL A 194 -9.79 -6.07 -3.48
N LEU A 195 -8.47 -5.86 -3.49
CA LEU A 195 -7.91 -4.82 -4.37
C LEU A 195 -8.36 -5.02 -5.82
N ARG A 196 -8.51 -6.29 -6.25
CA ARG A 196 -9.06 -6.61 -7.57
C ARG A 196 -10.49 -6.10 -7.79
N GLU A 197 -11.36 -6.15 -6.79
CA GLU A 197 -12.77 -5.80 -6.96
C GLU A 197 -13.02 -4.30 -6.75
N LEU A 198 -12.35 -3.67 -5.78
CA LEU A 198 -12.41 -2.22 -5.56
C LEU A 198 -11.76 -1.43 -6.71
N PHE A 199 -10.66 -1.94 -7.24
CA PHE A 199 -10.02 -1.35 -8.43
C PHE A 199 -10.70 -1.76 -9.74
N ARG A 200 -11.45 -2.87 -9.81
CA ARG A 200 -12.31 -3.17 -10.98
C ARG A 200 -13.36 -2.10 -11.20
N GLY A 201 -14.00 -1.59 -10.17
CA GLY A 201 -14.97 -0.50 -10.31
C GLY A 201 -14.38 0.86 -10.72
N SER A 202 -13.08 1.10 -10.42
CA SER A 202 -12.36 2.32 -10.81
C SER A 202 -11.40 2.10 -11.99
N LEU A 203 -11.04 0.84 -12.28
CA LEU A 203 -10.13 0.45 -13.34
C LEU A 203 -10.84 -0.09 -14.59
N ASP A 204 -12.17 -0.24 -14.57
CA ASP A 204 -12.95 -0.41 -15.80
C ASP A 204 -12.90 0.85 -16.71
N SER A 205 -12.37 1.96 -16.15
CA SER A 205 -11.91 3.10 -16.95
C SER A 205 -10.39 3.12 -17.21
N ILE A 206 -9.60 2.25 -16.54
CA ILE A 206 -8.14 2.15 -16.68
C ILE A 206 -7.75 0.66 -16.48
N GLN A 207 -7.79 -0.12 -17.58
CA GLN A 207 -7.15 -1.43 -17.78
C GLN A 207 -7.84 -2.68 -17.20
N ASP A 208 -8.59 -3.39 -18.04
CA ASP A 208 -8.69 -4.84 -18.02
C ASP A 208 -7.27 -5.46 -18.05
N PRO A 209 -6.86 -6.32 -17.10
CA PRO A 209 -5.56 -7.00 -17.16
C PRO A 209 -5.39 -7.87 -18.42
N ARG A 210 -6.49 -8.21 -19.11
CA ARG A 210 -6.47 -8.88 -20.41
C ARG A 210 -6.21 -7.91 -21.56
N SER A 211 -6.52 -6.60 -21.39
CA SER A 211 -6.18 -5.55 -22.34
C SER A 211 -4.81 -4.91 -22.08
N ALA A 212 -4.18 -5.15 -20.93
CA ALA A 212 -2.80 -4.69 -20.67
C ALA A 212 -1.78 -5.35 -21.61
N GLY A 213 -2.07 -6.56 -22.11
CA GLY A 213 -1.30 -7.22 -23.17
C GLY A 213 -1.53 -6.64 -24.57
N GLU A 214 -2.67 -5.98 -24.79
CA GLU A 214 -3.07 -5.44 -26.12
C GLU A 214 -2.77 -3.94 -26.30
N GLN A 215 -2.48 -3.20 -25.21
CA GLN A 215 -2.15 -1.79 -25.31
C GLN A 215 -0.69 -1.59 -25.71
N GLU A 216 -0.49 -0.86 -26.79
CA GLU A 216 0.84 -0.43 -27.22
C GLU A 216 1.42 0.58 -26.23
N ARG A 217 2.69 0.39 -25.88
CA ARG A 217 3.45 1.30 -25.00
C ARG A 217 4.86 1.50 -25.49
N LEU A 218 5.44 2.62 -25.09
CA LEU A 218 6.83 2.91 -25.37
C LEU A 218 7.75 2.13 -24.40
N HIS A 219 8.79 1.53 -24.97
CA HIS A 219 9.82 0.81 -24.22
C HIS A 219 11.21 1.19 -24.74
N ALA A 220 12.14 1.51 -23.85
CA ALA A 220 13.49 1.86 -24.20
C ALA A 220 14.44 0.66 -23.99
N VAL A 221 15.15 0.27 -25.03
CA VAL A 221 16.15 -0.82 -24.99
C VAL A 221 17.53 -0.24 -25.20
N VAL A 222 18.42 -0.42 -24.23
CA VAL A 222 19.81 -0.02 -24.31
C VAL A 222 20.63 -1.16 -24.90
N LEU A 223 21.37 -0.89 -25.97
CA LEU A 223 22.21 -1.87 -26.66
C LEU A 223 23.63 -1.85 -26.12
N SER A 224 23.91 -2.74 -25.18
CA SER A 224 25.25 -2.88 -24.59
C SER A 224 26.23 -3.57 -25.54
N LYS A 225 27.54 -3.36 -25.32
CA LYS A 225 28.61 -4.02 -26.06
C LYS A 225 28.42 -5.55 -26.02
N GLY A 226 28.23 -6.17 -27.17
CA GLY A 226 27.91 -7.60 -27.31
C GLY A 226 26.47 -7.90 -27.71
N SER A 227 25.61 -6.88 -27.81
CA SER A 227 24.26 -7.03 -28.38
C SER A 227 24.34 -7.52 -29.82
N PRO A 228 23.60 -8.58 -30.22
CA PRO A 228 23.58 -9.09 -31.59
C PRO A 228 22.98 -8.09 -32.58
N ALA A 229 22.31 -7.05 -32.14
CA ALA A 229 21.76 -6.00 -32.99
C ALA A 229 22.80 -5.01 -33.46
N ILE A 230 23.98 -4.94 -32.86
CA ILE A 230 25.04 -3.98 -33.20
C ILE A 230 25.59 -4.32 -34.62
N GLY A 231 25.74 -3.28 -35.46
CA GLY A 231 26.17 -3.40 -36.85
C GLY A 231 25.07 -3.81 -37.81
N GLN A 232 23.85 -4.10 -37.33
CA GLN A 232 22.71 -4.32 -38.21
C GLN A 232 21.98 -3.01 -38.51
N ARG A 233 21.25 -2.97 -39.64
CA ARG A 233 20.36 -1.84 -39.94
C ARG A 233 19.03 -2.05 -39.28
N LEU A 234 18.32 -0.96 -38.95
CA LEU A 234 17.00 -1.03 -38.32
C LEU A 234 16.01 -1.91 -39.06
N ALA A 235 16.01 -1.86 -40.37
CA ALA A 235 15.19 -2.75 -41.22
C ALA A 235 15.50 -4.25 -41.06
N GLN A 236 16.67 -4.61 -40.56
CA GLN A 236 17.11 -5.99 -40.38
C GLN A 236 16.77 -6.56 -38.98
N LEU A 237 16.31 -5.71 -38.08
CA LEU A 237 16.01 -6.11 -36.69
C LEU A 237 14.70 -6.90 -36.55
N ASP A 238 13.93 -7.08 -37.67
CA ASP A 238 12.69 -7.84 -37.76
C ASP A 238 11.66 -7.46 -36.64
N THR A 239 11.60 -6.17 -36.31
CA THR A 239 10.67 -5.67 -35.32
C THR A 239 9.23 -5.63 -35.81
N GLU A 240 9.01 -5.46 -37.11
CA GLU A 240 7.69 -5.41 -37.77
C GLU A 240 6.96 -6.75 -37.72
N GLY A 241 7.69 -7.88 -37.85
CA GLY A 241 7.11 -9.22 -37.71
C GLY A 241 6.53 -9.49 -36.29
N ASP A 242 7.04 -8.82 -35.30
CA ASP A 242 6.53 -8.85 -33.91
C ASP A 242 5.55 -7.70 -33.61
N GLN A 243 5.08 -6.94 -34.59
CA GLN A 243 4.22 -5.77 -34.39
C GLN A 243 4.83 -4.73 -33.43
N VAL A 244 6.13 -4.50 -33.52
CA VAL A 244 6.87 -3.51 -32.75
C VAL A 244 7.48 -2.48 -33.70
N SER A 245 7.22 -1.20 -33.42
CA SER A 245 7.74 -0.08 -34.22
C SER A 245 8.88 0.63 -33.47
N VAL A 246 9.97 0.96 -34.18
CA VAL A 246 11.04 1.82 -33.65
C VAL A 246 10.63 3.28 -33.82
N THR A 247 10.31 3.95 -32.72
CA THR A 247 9.81 5.33 -32.71
C THR A 247 10.91 6.37 -32.54
N ALA A 248 12.02 5.99 -31.90
CA ALA A 248 13.21 6.85 -31.81
C ALA A 248 14.47 6.03 -31.58
N LEU A 249 15.61 6.63 -31.95
CA LEU A 249 16.96 6.20 -31.61
C LEU A 249 17.64 7.34 -30.84
N VAL A 250 18.24 7.03 -29.72
CA VAL A 250 19.03 7.99 -28.95
C VAL A 250 20.49 7.55 -28.98
N ARG A 251 21.36 8.42 -29.48
CA ARG A 251 22.80 8.23 -29.56
C ARG A 251 23.49 9.50 -29.09
N ASP A 252 24.48 9.41 -28.20
CA ASP A 252 25.24 10.56 -27.66
C ASP A 252 24.30 11.68 -27.18
N GLU A 253 23.26 11.32 -26.40
CA GLU A 253 22.21 12.21 -25.89
C GLU A 253 21.35 12.89 -26.97
N GLN A 254 21.59 12.64 -28.24
CA GLN A 254 20.78 13.15 -29.33
C GLN A 254 19.66 12.17 -29.69
N ARG A 255 18.42 12.65 -29.67
CA ARG A 255 17.23 11.87 -30.02
C ARG A 255 16.84 12.08 -31.48
N GLN A 256 16.98 11.05 -32.29
CA GLN A 256 16.42 10.98 -33.65
C GLN A 256 15.04 10.32 -33.59
N ARG A 257 13.97 11.05 -33.94
CA ARG A 257 12.61 10.50 -34.04
C ARG A 257 12.43 9.85 -35.40
N TYR A 258 11.78 8.68 -35.41
CA TYR A 258 11.50 7.90 -36.64
C TYR A 258 12.77 7.74 -37.46
N PRO A 259 13.80 7.05 -36.96
CA PRO A 259 15.07 6.88 -37.68
C PRO A 259 14.82 6.13 -38.99
N GLU A 260 15.66 6.44 -40.00
CA GLU A 260 15.56 5.79 -41.30
C GLU A 260 15.87 4.28 -41.20
N ALA A 261 15.21 3.48 -42.01
CA ALA A 261 15.30 2.01 -41.99
C ALA A 261 16.72 1.47 -42.26
N ASP A 262 17.55 2.26 -42.92
CA ASP A 262 18.95 1.94 -43.23
C ASP A 262 19.95 2.41 -42.16
N THR A 263 19.46 3.06 -41.08
CA THR A 263 20.29 3.49 -39.95
C THR A 263 20.95 2.29 -39.27
N GLU A 264 22.28 2.28 -39.23
CA GLU A 264 23.08 1.25 -38.56
C GLU A 264 23.08 1.45 -37.04
N VAL A 265 22.82 0.37 -36.32
CA VAL A 265 22.74 0.34 -34.84
C VAL A 265 24.14 0.18 -34.27
N GLN A 266 24.46 0.98 -33.25
CA GLN A 266 25.77 1.01 -32.57
C GLN A 266 25.67 0.63 -31.10
N ALA A 267 26.82 0.36 -30.48
CA ALA A 267 26.89 0.16 -29.03
C ALA A 267 26.48 1.43 -28.29
N ASP A 268 25.82 1.26 -27.16
CA ASP A 268 25.30 2.32 -26.29
C ASP A 268 24.10 3.11 -26.90
N ASP A 269 23.62 2.74 -28.11
CA ASP A 269 22.35 3.26 -28.61
C ASP A 269 21.17 2.84 -27.74
N VAL A 270 20.20 3.74 -27.60
CA VAL A 270 18.90 3.44 -26.99
C VAL A 270 17.82 3.44 -28.04
N LEU A 271 17.26 2.28 -28.32
CA LEU A 271 16.09 2.15 -29.18
C LEU A 271 14.81 2.34 -28.39
N VAL A 272 13.95 3.27 -28.82
CA VAL A 272 12.62 3.48 -28.25
C VAL A 272 11.60 2.74 -29.12
N LEU A 273 11.05 1.67 -28.58
CA LEU A 273 10.14 0.76 -29.23
C LEU A 273 8.70 1.05 -28.82
N LEU A 274 7.73 0.88 -29.72
CA LEU A 274 6.29 0.93 -29.45
C LEU A 274 5.68 -0.41 -29.83
N GLY A 275 4.95 -1.01 -28.91
CA GLY A 275 4.28 -2.28 -29.14
C GLY A 275 3.60 -2.79 -27.86
N THR A 276 2.94 -3.95 -27.97
CA THR A 276 2.37 -4.63 -26.79
C THR A 276 3.49 -5.19 -25.91
N GLN A 277 3.20 -5.40 -24.62
CA GLN A 277 4.20 -5.86 -23.67
C GLN A 277 4.91 -7.14 -24.11
N ASP A 278 4.14 -8.15 -24.51
CA ASP A 278 4.68 -9.47 -24.88
C ASP A 278 5.56 -9.39 -26.14
N ASN A 279 5.19 -8.52 -27.08
CA ASN A 279 5.95 -8.27 -28.29
C ASN A 279 7.26 -7.52 -27.99
N LEU A 280 7.19 -6.49 -27.14
CA LEU A 280 8.37 -5.74 -26.70
C LEU A 280 9.38 -6.63 -25.98
N GLU A 281 8.94 -7.51 -25.09
CA GLU A 281 9.82 -8.45 -24.39
C GLU A 281 10.48 -9.48 -25.33
N ARG A 282 9.78 -9.88 -26.38
CA ARG A 282 10.33 -10.77 -27.40
C ARG A 282 11.42 -10.08 -28.22
N VAL A 283 11.14 -8.86 -28.66
CA VAL A 283 12.09 -8.04 -29.42
C VAL A 283 13.30 -7.68 -28.56
N GLU A 284 13.11 -7.25 -27.31
CA GLU A 284 14.21 -6.92 -26.42
C GLU A 284 15.15 -8.10 -26.19
N ARG A 285 14.63 -9.31 -25.92
CA ARG A 285 15.45 -10.51 -25.78
C ARG A 285 16.28 -10.82 -27.03
N ARG A 286 15.72 -10.58 -28.21
CA ARG A 286 16.42 -10.77 -29.49
C ARG A 286 17.47 -9.71 -29.69
N LEU A 287 17.19 -8.44 -29.41
CA LEU A 287 18.11 -7.33 -29.58
C LEU A 287 19.29 -7.41 -28.59
N THR A 288 19.05 -7.85 -27.35
CA THR A 288 20.09 -7.93 -26.30
C THR A 288 20.81 -9.27 -26.23
N GLY A 289 20.36 -10.29 -26.99
CA GLY A 289 20.97 -11.61 -27.00
C GLY A 289 20.57 -12.52 -25.86
N GLY A 290 19.43 -12.25 -25.19
CA GLY A 290 18.86 -13.06 -24.08
C GLY A 290 19.94 -13.65 -23.18
N GLY A 291 20.34 -12.94 -22.12
CA GLY A 291 21.48 -13.23 -21.26
C GLY A 291 21.81 -14.72 -21.07
N ARG A 292 22.76 -15.21 -21.79
CA ARG A 292 23.65 -16.29 -21.37
C ARG A 292 24.89 -15.63 -20.78
N SER A 293 24.88 -15.38 -19.47
CA SER A 293 26.13 -15.30 -18.74
C SER A 293 26.69 -16.72 -18.66
N THR A 294 27.43 -17.15 -19.65
CA THR A 294 28.40 -18.21 -19.47
C THR A 294 29.56 -17.59 -18.72
N SER A 295 29.60 -17.87 -17.42
CA SER A 295 30.86 -17.88 -16.68
C SER A 295 31.69 -19.03 -17.24
N GLU A 296 32.68 -18.74 -18.03
CA GLU A 296 33.87 -19.58 -18.29
C GLU A 296 35.09 -18.67 -18.31
N ASP A 297 35.93 -18.97 -17.38
CA ASP A 297 37.35 -18.74 -17.03
C ASP A 297 37.58 -17.80 -15.86
#